data_c1166b7608db3230ed4cf23fb8ed6a33
#
_entry.id   c1166b7608db3230ed4cf23fb8ed6a33
#
_cell.length_a   1.000
_cell.length_b   1.000
_cell.length_c   1.000
_cell.angle_alpha   90.00
_cell.angle_beta   90.00
_cell.angle_gamma   90.00
#
_symmetry.space_group_name_H-M   'P 1'
#
loop_
_entity.id
_entity.type
_entity.pdbx_description
1 polymer ?
#
loop_
_entity_poly.entity_id
_entity_poly.type
_entity_poly.pdbx_seq_one_letter_code
_entity_poly.pdbx_strand_id
1 'polypeptide(L)'
;MGGSLLSACGGGNLSDDSPATPRLASVDNFRDVAGAAPYPTVDGRQMRRGVFYRANALTLDTADHAAIDRLGIASVYDLRTPEESARTADSLPGGATTRTLNVLGTADFVVPAVDTAAAAVAFMETQARGYVTGAAQRAAYGALLTSLADGPGAQLFHSSAGKDRAGWIAALLLSIANVPLDVIMQDYLLSNVYLALWIKAQTDTLRQQGGDAAASVHAPLLSVQENYLQAGFDQVKASYGTMASYLTQGLGISQATINTLHSRLVV
;
A
#
# COMPACT_ATOMS: atom_id res chain seq x y z
N MET A 1 -41.39 43.21 16.05
CA MET A 1 -40.75 42.18 16.86
C MET A 1 -40.97 40.85 16.15
N GLY A 2 -40.00 40.41 15.39
CA GLY A 2 -40.05 39.15 14.68
C GLY A 2 -38.66 38.51 14.79
N GLY A 3 -38.55 37.54 15.71
CA GLY A 3 -37.34 36.75 15.86
C GLY A 3 -37.31 35.63 14.86
N SER A 4 -36.30 35.68 13.96
CA SER A 4 -35.98 34.55 13.08
C SER A 4 -35.17 33.51 13.85
N LEU A 5 -35.75 32.34 14.00
CA LEU A 5 -35.05 31.13 14.48
C LEU A 5 -34.22 30.58 13.31
N LEU A 6 -32.92 30.72 13.38
CA LEU A 6 -31.97 29.97 12.52
C LEU A 6 -31.97 28.51 13.00
N SER A 7 -32.55 27.65 12.19
CA SER A 7 -32.45 26.20 12.37
C SER A 7 -31.04 25.78 11.95
N ALA A 8 -30.20 25.42 12.93
CA ALA A 8 -28.92 24.79 12.68
C ALA A 8 -29.17 23.37 12.15
N CYS A 9 -28.85 23.13 10.89
CA CYS A 9 -28.71 21.77 10.36
C CYS A 9 -27.55 21.09 11.09
N GLY A 10 -27.88 20.20 12.01
CA GLY A 10 -26.93 19.30 12.62
C GLY A 10 -26.40 18.33 11.57
N GLY A 11 -25.18 18.57 11.11
CA GLY A 11 -24.39 17.55 10.43
C GLY A 11 -24.13 16.44 11.44
N GLY A 12 -24.77 15.29 11.28
CA GLY A 12 -24.46 14.10 12.06
C GLY A 12 -23.01 13.73 11.76
N ASN A 13 -22.12 13.94 12.74
CA ASN A 13 -20.84 13.26 12.78
C ASN A 13 -21.18 11.76 12.85
N LEU A 14 -20.99 11.04 11.75
CA LEU A 14 -20.88 9.59 11.79
C LEU A 14 -19.63 9.32 12.63
N SER A 15 -19.80 8.88 13.87
CA SER A 15 -18.68 8.43 14.69
C SER A 15 -18.04 7.25 13.96
N ASP A 16 -16.77 7.40 13.59
CA ASP A 16 -15.97 6.29 13.11
C ASP A 16 -15.62 5.41 14.31
N ASP A 17 -16.46 4.41 14.57
CA ASP A 17 -16.29 3.46 15.67
C ASP A 17 -15.18 2.43 15.40
N SER A 18 -14.48 2.55 14.26
CA SER A 18 -13.35 1.67 13.94
C SER A 18 -12.21 1.85 14.94
N PRO A 19 -11.57 0.76 15.37
CA PRO A 19 -10.42 0.85 16.28
C PRO A 19 -9.33 1.75 15.68
N ALA A 20 -8.69 2.55 16.53
CA ALA A 20 -7.54 3.33 16.12
C ALA A 20 -6.43 2.38 15.65
N THR A 21 -5.87 2.66 14.48
CA THR A 21 -4.75 1.87 13.94
C THR A 21 -3.52 2.06 14.84
N PRO A 22 -2.97 1.00 15.47
CA PRO A 22 -1.82 1.14 16.34
C PRO A 22 -0.57 1.51 15.54
N ARG A 23 0.33 2.28 16.15
CA ARG A 23 1.71 2.38 15.68
C ARG A 23 2.47 1.17 16.22
N LEU A 24 2.97 0.32 15.34
CA LEU A 24 3.76 -0.86 15.72
C LEU A 24 5.24 -0.48 15.78
N ALA A 25 5.98 -1.06 16.72
CA ALA A 25 7.41 -0.82 16.90
C ALA A 25 8.26 -1.77 16.06
N SER A 26 7.78 -2.99 15.83
CA SER A 26 8.47 -4.04 15.08
C SER A 26 8.04 -4.14 13.60
N VAL A 27 7.00 -3.41 13.19
CA VAL A 27 6.49 -3.35 11.81
C VAL A 27 6.28 -1.90 11.40
N ASP A 28 7.34 -1.28 10.88
CA ASP A 28 7.45 0.17 10.69
C ASP A 28 6.37 0.77 9.79
N ASN A 29 6.04 0.10 8.66
CA ASN A 29 5.16 0.65 7.62
C ASN A 29 3.70 0.18 7.75
N PHE A 30 3.30 -0.28 8.93
CA PHE A 30 1.93 -0.71 9.20
C PHE A 30 0.98 0.48 9.31
N ARG A 31 -0.08 0.46 8.52
CA ARG A 31 -1.17 1.46 8.56
C ARG A 31 -2.45 1.00 7.90
N ASP A 32 -3.55 1.67 8.25
CA ASP A 32 -4.83 1.57 7.53
C ASP A 32 -4.72 2.23 6.15
N VAL A 33 -5.27 1.59 5.12
CA VAL A 33 -5.31 2.15 3.76
C VAL A 33 -6.20 3.39 3.68
N ALA A 34 -7.20 3.50 4.54
CA ALA A 34 -8.06 4.68 4.62
C ALA A 34 -7.40 5.89 5.32
N GLY A 35 -6.19 5.73 5.85
CA GLY A 35 -5.45 6.78 6.56
C GLY A 35 -5.68 6.79 8.08
N ALA A 36 -4.93 7.65 8.77
CA ALA A 36 -5.08 7.88 10.21
C ALA A 36 -6.40 8.60 10.53
N ALA A 37 -6.81 9.52 9.68
CA ALA A 37 -8.17 10.04 9.55
C ALA A 37 -8.70 9.60 8.18
N PRO A 38 -10.01 9.30 8.05
CA PRO A 38 -10.58 8.86 6.78
C PRO A 38 -10.28 9.82 5.63
N TYR A 39 -9.70 9.31 4.54
CA TYR A 39 -9.48 10.12 3.35
C TYR A 39 -10.81 10.52 2.71
N PRO A 40 -10.97 11.79 2.25
CA PRO A 40 -12.14 12.21 1.52
C PRO A 40 -12.14 11.60 0.12
N THR A 41 -13.33 11.37 -0.41
CA THR A 41 -13.54 11.00 -1.82
C THR A 41 -13.95 12.22 -2.65
N VAL A 42 -13.76 12.15 -3.96
CA VAL A 42 -14.11 13.28 -4.88
C VAL A 42 -15.61 13.62 -4.83
N ASP A 43 -16.47 12.65 -4.53
CA ASP A 43 -17.92 12.83 -4.42
C ASP A 43 -18.40 13.25 -3.00
N GLY A 44 -17.47 13.64 -2.12
CA GLY A 44 -17.77 14.20 -0.80
C GLY A 44 -18.06 13.18 0.29
N ARG A 45 -17.86 11.90 0.02
CA ARG A 45 -17.89 10.83 1.01
C ARG A 45 -16.53 10.63 1.68
N GLN A 46 -16.41 9.63 2.53
CA GLN A 46 -15.16 9.29 3.21
C GLN A 46 -14.83 7.81 3.07
N MET A 47 -13.56 7.49 3.16
CA MET A 47 -13.12 6.10 3.25
C MET A 47 -13.50 5.48 4.59
N ARG A 48 -13.81 4.20 4.55
CA ARG A 48 -14.08 3.38 5.73
C ARG A 48 -12.76 2.83 6.27
N ARG A 49 -12.44 3.11 7.53
CA ARG A 49 -11.30 2.55 8.24
C ARG A 49 -11.57 1.11 8.71
N GLY A 50 -10.51 0.41 9.09
CA GLY A 50 -10.61 -0.93 9.66
C GLY A 50 -10.88 -2.05 8.65
N VAL A 51 -10.83 -1.77 7.35
CA VAL A 51 -11.13 -2.74 6.29
C VAL A 51 -9.85 -3.34 5.69
N PHE A 52 -8.95 -2.49 5.26
CA PHE A 52 -7.70 -2.92 4.64
C PHE A 52 -6.49 -2.24 5.29
N TYR A 53 -5.47 -3.05 5.56
CA TYR A 53 -4.21 -2.61 6.13
C TYR A 53 -3.06 -2.94 5.19
N ARG A 54 -2.00 -2.14 5.26
CA ARG A 54 -0.75 -2.40 4.54
C ARG A 54 0.44 -2.39 5.50
N ALA A 55 1.51 -3.13 5.17
CA ALA A 55 2.71 -3.23 6.01
C ALA A 55 3.97 -3.55 5.21
N ASN A 56 5.14 -3.45 5.85
CA ASN A 56 6.34 -4.22 5.53
C ASN A 56 6.20 -5.67 6.03
N ALA A 57 7.22 -6.51 5.85
CA ALA A 57 7.26 -7.88 6.37
C ALA A 57 6.87 -7.93 7.85
N LEU A 58 6.04 -8.89 8.22
CA LEU A 58 5.42 -8.96 9.55
C LEU A 58 6.37 -9.63 10.55
N THR A 59 7.30 -8.88 11.08
CA THR A 59 8.25 -9.33 12.13
C THR A 59 7.76 -8.96 13.53
N LEU A 60 6.50 -9.28 13.83
CA LEU A 60 5.81 -8.86 15.06
C LEU A 60 6.52 -9.36 16.32
N ASP A 61 6.81 -8.45 17.23
CA ASP A 61 7.15 -8.79 18.61
C ASP A 61 5.87 -9.08 19.43
N THR A 62 6.02 -9.51 20.68
CA THR A 62 4.89 -9.90 21.54
C THR A 62 3.91 -8.75 21.80
N ALA A 63 4.40 -7.51 21.92
CA ALA A 63 3.55 -6.36 22.19
C ALA A 63 2.76 -5.96 20.95
N ASP A 64 3.40 -5.96 19.79
CA ASP A 64 2.78 -5.65 18.51
C ASP A 64 1.82 -6.74 18.08
N HIS A 65 2.11 -8.02 18.39
CA HIS A 65 1.17 -9.13 18.20
C HIS A 65 -0.15 -8.86 18.91
N ALA A 66 -0.09 -8.53 20.21
CA ALA A 66 -1.29 -8.22 20.98
C ALA A 66 -2.01 -6.93 20.47
N ALA A 67 -1.28 -6.01 19.86
CA ALA A 67 -1.87 -4.80 19.29
C ALA A 67 -2.60 -5.08 17.96
N ILE A 68 -2.00 -5.87 17.06
CA ILE A 68 -2.58 -6.18 15.76
C ILE A 68 -3.74 -7.18 15.85
N ASP A 69 -3.70 -8.10 16.83
CA ASP A 69 -4.77 -9.09 17.07
C ASP A 69 -6.10 -8.40 17.38
N ARG A 70 -6.08 -7.24 18.04
CA ARG A 70 -7.30 -6.46 18.33
C ARG A 70 -7.99 -5.90 17.07
N LEU A 71 -7.29 -5.86 15.93
CA LEU A 71 -7.86 -5.42 14.66
C LEU A 71 -8.67 -6.51 13.97
N GLY A 72 -8.59 -7.76 14.43
CA GLY A 72 -9.34 -8.87 13.86
C GLY A 72 -9.01 -9.16 12.40
N ILE A 73 -7.73 -9.06 12.03
CA ILE A 73 -7.30 -9.32 10.65
C ILE A 73 -7.54 -10.79 10.32
N ALA A 74 -8.46 -11.03 9.38
CA ALA A 74 -8.86 -12.37 8.96
C ALA A 74 -7.93 -13.00 7.91
N SER A 75 -7.28 -12.16 7.09
CA SER A 75 -6.42 -12.64 6.00
C SER A 75 -5.20 -11.75 5.81
N VAL A 76 -4.06 -12.38 5.53
CA VAL A 76 -2.79 -11.74 5.20
C VAL A 76 -2.35 -12.16 3.80
N TYR A 77 -1.99 -11.20 2.96
CA TYR A 77 -1.50 -11.43 1.61
C TYR A 77 -0.04 -10.99 1.51
N ASP A 78 0.86 -11.96 1.32
CA ASP A 78 2.29 -11.74 1.12
C ASP A 78 2.60 -11.55 -0.37
N LEU A 79 3.10 -10.37 -0.74
CA LEU A 79 3.42 -9.98 -2.12
C LEU A 79 4.88 -10.25 -2.50
N ARG A 80 5.64 -10.87 -1.61
CA ARG A 80 7.07 -11.13 -1.77
C ARG A 80 7.35 -12.31 -2.69
N THR A 81 8.58 -12.37 -3.13
CA THR A 81 9.14 -13.55 -3.78
C THR A 81 9.42 -14.65 -2.76
N PRO A 82 9.56 -15.92 -3.19
CA PRO A 82 9.90 -17.02 -2.30
C PRO A 82 11.18 -16.78 -1.47
N GLU A 83 12.22 -16.25 -2.10
CA GLU A 83 13.50 -15.99 -1.42
C GLU A 83 13.42 -14.83 -0.42
N GLU A 84 12.62 -13.79 -0.69
CA GLU A 84 12.38 -12.71 0.28
C GLU A 84 11.65 -13.27 1.51
N SER A 85 10.61 -14.10 1.32
CA SER A 85 9.85 -14.71 2.42
C SER A 85 10.69 -15.69 3.22
N ALA A 86 11.59 -16.45 2.55
CA ALA A 86 12.51 -17.37 3.22
C ALA A 86 13.55 -16.63 4.08
N ARG A 87 14.02 -15.45 3.64
CA ARG A 87 14.97 -14.64 4.43
C ARG A 87 14.31 -13.98 5.66
N THR A 88 13.03 -13.69 5.59
CA THR A 88 12.29 -13.02 6.67
C THR A 88 10.90 -13.64 6.76
N ALA A 89 10.76 -14.68 7.58
CA ALA A 89 9.47 -15.32 7.80
C ALA A 89 8.50 -14.36 8.53
N ASP A 90 7.22 -14.42 8.17
CA ASP A 90 6.21 -13.63 8.86
C ASP A 90 5.81 -14.23 10.20
N SER A 91 5.55 -13.37 11.17
CA SER A 91 4.79 -13.65 12.37
C SER A 91 3.36 -13.15 12.14
N LEU A 92 2.40 -14.07 11.98
CA LEU A 92 1.04 -13.72 11.56
C LEU A 92 0.16 -13.30 12.73
N PRO A 93 -0.81 -12.38 12.53
CA PRO A 93 -1.86 -12.12 13.51
C PRO A 93 -2.64 -13.39 13.86
N GLY A 94 -3.09 -13.48 15.12
CA GLY A 94 -3.80 -14.65 15.63
C GLY A 94 -5.04 -15.00 14.82
N GLY A 95 -5.13 -16.24 14.34
CA GLY A 95 -6.27 -16.74 13.56
C GLY A 95 -6.34 -16.26 12.10
N ALA A 96 -5.41 -15.43 11.64
CA ALA A 96 -5.37 -15.00 10.26
C ALA A 96 -4.94 -16.13 9.30
N THR A 97 -5.64 -16.22 8.17
CA THR A 97 -5.18 -17.05 7.04
C THR A 97 -4.12 -16.30 6.24
N THR A 98 -3.17 -17.02 5.63
CA THR A 98 -2.18 -16.38 4.76
C THR A 98 -2.25 -16.92 3.33
N ARG A 99 -1.94 -16.04 2.37
CA ARG A 99 -1.80 -16.37 0.97
C ARG A 99 -0.64 -15.60 0.35
N THR A 100 0.29 -16.32 -0.27
CA THR A 100 1.38 -15.70 -1.04
C THR A 100 0.91 -15.41 -2.46
N LEU A 101 1.16 -14.17 -2.90
CA LEU A 101 0.89 -13.65 -4.24
C LEU A 101 2.17 -12.99 -4.76
N ASN A 102 3.13 -13.78 -5.24
CA ASN A 102 4.41 -13.28 -5.75
C ASN A 102 4.17 -12.32 -6.92
N VAL A 103 4.19 -11.02 -6.63
CA VAL A 103 3.92 -9.96 -7.63
C VAL A 103 4.99 -9.96 -8.73
N LEU A 104 6.25 -10.23 -8.40
CA LEU A 104 7.33 -10.14 -9.38
C LEU A 104 7.37 -11.36 -10.32
N GLY A 105 6.84 -12.49 -9.91
CA GLY A 105 6.86 -13.74 -10.69
C GLY A 105 8.24 -14.37 -10.81
N THR A 106 9.22 -13.89 -10.05
CA THR A 106 10.61 -14.38 -9.99
C THR A 106 10.88 -15.10 -8.68
N ALA A 107 11.96 -15.89 -8.63
CA ALA A 107 12.37 -16.56 -7.39
C ALA A 107 12.84 -15.54 -6.34
N ASP A 108 13.58 -14.50 -6.76
CA ASP A 108 14.08 -13.45 -5.88
C ASP A 108 13.90 -12.05 -6.48
N PHE A 109 13.91 -11.06 -5.60
CA PHE A 109 14.02 -9.65 -5.98
C PHE A 109 15.49 -9.26 -6.04
N VAL A 110 15.97 -8.99 -7.26
CA VAL A 110 17.35 -8.58 -7.50
C VAL A 110 17.40 -7.13 -7.95
N VAL A 111 18.08 -6.30 -7.15
CA VAL A 111 18.43 -4.95 -7.58
C VAL A 111 19.65 -5.03 -8.48
N PRO A 112 19.61 -4.50 -9.72
CA PRO A 112 20.77 -4.47 -10.57
C PRO A 112 21.86 -3.58 -9.97
N ALA A 113 23.11 -3.77 -10.39
CA ALA A 113 24.17 -2.85 -10.05
C ALA A 113 23.82 -1.44 -10.57
N VAL A 114 23.86 -0.46 -9.67
CA VAL A 114 23.61 0.95 -9.99
C VAL A 114 24.83 1.77 -9.58
N ASP A 115 25.31 2.62 -10.47
CA ASP A 115 26.53 3.44 -10.28
C ASP A 115 26.19 4.89 -10.02
N THR A 116 24.92 5.29 -10.22
CA THR A 116 24.46 6.66 -10.00
C THR A 116 23.07 6.65 -9.35
N ALA A 117 22.77 7.71 -8.61
CA ALA A 117 21.42 7.91 -8.07
C ALA A 117 20.35 8.01 -9.19
N ALA A 118 20.72 8.57 -10.35
CA ALA A 118 19.82 8.64 -11.50
C ALA A 118 19.48 7.24 -12.05
N ALA A 119 20.46 6.31 -12.10
CA ALA A 119 20.21 4.92 -12.49
C ALA A 119 19.31 4.20 -11.49
N ALA A 120 19.48 4.46 -10.18
CA ALA A 120 18.62 3.94 -9.13
C ALA A 120 17.17 4.47 -9.28
N VAL A 121 16.98 5.75 -9.53
CA VAL A 121 15.66 6.35 -9.82
C VAL A 121 15.04 5.70 -11.06
N ALA A 122 15.76 5.59 -12.17
CA ALA A 122 15.27 4.99 -13.41
C ALA A 122 14.86 3.52 -13.22
N PHE A 123 15.59 2.77 -12.39
CA PHE A 123 15.22 1.41 -12.01
C PHE A 123 13.87 1.37 -11.26
N MET A 124 13.67 2.24 -10.27
CA MET A 124 12.41 2.30 -9.51
C MET A 124 11.22 2.69 -10.37
N GLU A 125 11.38 3.66 -11.28
CA GLU A 125 10.34 4.01 -12.26
C GLU A 125 10.03 2.85 -13.21
N THR A 126 11.07 2.13 -13.68
CA THR A 126 10.90 0.96 -14.54
C THR A 126 10.15 -0.15 -13.82
N GLN A 127 10.42 -0.35 -12.53
CA GLN A 127 9.69 -1.30 -11.70
C GLN A 127 8.21 -0.90 -11.57
N ALA A 128 7.92 0.37 -11.35
CA ALA A 128 6.54 0.86 -11.25
C ALA A 128 5.78 0.67 -12.58
N ARG A 129 6.41 0.95 -13.73
CA ARG A 129 5.84 0.63 -15.06
C ARG A 129 5.62 -0.88 -15.23
N GLY A 130 6.54 -1.70 -14.70
CA GLY A 130 6.46 -3.16 -14.70
C GLY A 130 5.23 -3.70 -13.98
N TYR A 131 4.75 -3.03 -12.93
CA TYR A 131 3.51 -3.40 -12.24
C TYR A 131 2.28 -3.34 -13.17
N VAL A 132 2.33 -2.48 -14.18
CA VAL A 132 1.26 -2.29 -15.16
C VAL A 132 1.40 -3.19 -16.38
N THR A 133 2.63 -3.43 -16.84
CA THR A 133 2.89 -4.13 -18.11
C THR A 133 3.21 -5.62 -17.94
N GLY A 134 3.78 -6.02 -16.80
CA GLY A 134 4.21 -7.39 -16.56
C GLY A 134 3.04 -8.34 -16.35
N ALA A 135 3.07 -9.51 -16.98
CA ALA A 135 1.98 -10.49 -16.90
C ALA A 135 1.82 -11.08 -15.49
N ALA A 136 2.93 -11.41 -14.81
CA ALA A 136 2.92 -11.92 -13.44
C ALA A 136 2.35 -10.87 -12.46
N GLN A 137 2.80 -9.62 -12.62
CA GLN A 137 2.37 -8.50 -11.80
C GLN A 137 0.86 -8.27 -11.93
N ARG A 138 0.35 -8.20 -13.16
CA ARG A 138 -1.09 -8.04 -13.40
C ARG A 138 -1.90 -9.20 -12.82
N ALA A 139 -1.45 -10.43 -13.03
CA ALA A 139 -2.13 -11.62 -12.50
C ALA A 139 -2.19 -11.59 -10.95
N ALA A 140 -1.07 -11.27 -10.29
CA ALA A 140 -1.01 -11.20 -8.83
C ALA A 140 -1.89 -10.07 -8.27
N TYR A 141 -1.85 -8.87 -8.86
CA TYR A 141 -2.70 -7.76 -8.41
C TYR A 141 -4.19 -8.00 -8.68
N GLY A 142 -4.54 -8.60 -9.82
CA GLY A 142 -5.92 -9.00 -10.11
C GLY A 142 -6.45 -10.02 -9.10
N ALA A 143 -5.65 -11.05 -8.81
CA ALA A 143 -5.96 -12.06 -7.79
C ALA A 143 -6.09 -11.46 -6.38
N LEU A 144 -5.22 -10.49 -6.03
CA LEU A 144 -5.29 -9.80 -4.75
C LEU A 144 -6.57 -8.98 -4.63
N LEU A 145 -6.89 -8.13 -5.62
CA LEU A 145 -8.10 -7.31 -5.60
C LEU A 145 -9.36 -8.15 -5.51
N THR A 146 -9.41 -9.28 -6.23
CA THR A 146 -10.53 -10.24 -6.13
C THR A 146 -10.59 -10.83 -4.71
N SER A 147 -9.47 -11.27 -4.14
CA SER A 147 -9.44 -11.80 -2.78
C SER A 147 -9.84 -10.76 -1.73
N LEU A 148 -9.42 -9.50 -1.90
CA LEU A 148 -9.81 -8.39 -1.02
C LEU A 148 -11.30 -8.06 -1.14
N ALA A 149 -11.91 -8.23 -2.31
CA ALA A 149 -13.35 -8.05 -2.48
C ALA A 149 -14.15 -9.15 -1.77
N ASP A 150 -13.74 -10.41 -1.93
CA ASP A 150 -14.50 -11.58 -1.51
C ASP A 150 -14.23 -12.00 -0.06
N GLY A 151 -13.07 -11.64 0.50
CA GLY A 151 -12.64 -12.06 1.83
C GLY A 151 -13.40 -11.35 2.95
N PRO A 152 -13.64 -12.04 4.08
CA PRO A 152 -14.35 -11.47 5.23
C PRO A 152 -13.46 -10.55 6.05
N GLY A 153 -14.10 -9.68 6.84
CA GLY A 153 -13.46 -8.90 7.90
C GLY A 153 -12.35 -7.96 7.42
N ALA A 154 -11.47 -7.63 8.34
CA ALA A 154 -10.27 -6.85 8.07
C ALA A 154 -9.20 -7.71 7.37
N GLN A 155 -8.46 -7.12 6.44
CA GLN A 155 -7.46 -7.82 5.65
C GLN A 155 -6.19 -6.99 5.54
N LEU A 156 -5.05 -7.66 5.49
CA LEU A 156 -3.73 -7.04 5.40
C LEU A 156 -2.99 -7.54 4.16
N PHE A 157 -2.29 -6.66 3.47
CA PHE A 157 -1.33 -7.02 2.43
C PHE A 157 0.01 -6.35 2.71
N HIS A 158 1.09 -7.06 2.40
CA HIS A 158 2.43 -6.56 2.67
C HIS A 158 3.45 -6.98 1.61
N SER A 159 4.61 -6.35 1.67
CA SER A 159 5.82 -6.75 0.93
C SER A 159 7.04 -6.50 1.81
N SER A 160 8.27 -6.68 1.31
CA SER A 160 9.47 -6.57 2.16
C SER A 160 9.55 -5.24 2.93
N ALA A 161 9.53 -4.10 2.25
CA ALA A 161 9.46 -2.78 2.88
C ALA A 161 8.03 -2.19 2.93
N GLY A 162 7.06 -2.80 2.25
CA GLY A 162 5.68 -2.30 2.22
C GLY A 162 5.49 -1.00 1.44
N LYS A 163 6.53 -0.51 0.74
CA LYS A 163 6.50 0.81 0.10
C LYS A 163 6.13 0.76 -1.39
N ASP A 164 6.67 -0.20 -2.17
CA ASP A 164 6.51 -0.25 -3.63
C ASP A 164 5.34 -1.15 -4.05
N ARG A 165 5.45 -2.49 -3.91
CA ARG A 165 4.40 -3.45 -4.27
C ARG A 165 3.12 -3.22 -3.46
N ALA A 166 3.23 -3.09 -2.14
CA ALA A 166 2.10 -2.74 -1.28
C ALA A 166 1.65 -1.28 -1.49
N GLY A 167 2.54 -0.38 -1.92
CA GLY A 167 2.21 0.99 -2.31
C GLY A 167 1.32 1.05 -3.54
N TRP A 168 1.64 0.25 -4.57
CA TRP A 168 0.83 0.19 -5.78
C TRP A 168 -0.59 -0.31 -5.53
N ILE A 169 -0.75 -1.43 -4.80
CA ILE A 169 -2.09 -1.94 -4.48
C ILE A 169 -2.89 -0.95 -3.61
N ALA A 170 -2.25 -0.25 -2.66
CA ALA A 170 -2.92 0.80 -1.91
C ALA A 170 -3.40 1.93 -2.83
N ALA A 171 -2.57 2.39 -3.78
CA ALA A 171 -2.96 3.39 -4.77
C ALA A 171 -4.13 2.93 -5.65
N LEU A 172 -4.21 1.63 -6.01
CA LEU A 172 -5.34 1.07 -6.74
C LEU A 172 -6.63 1.08 -5.89
N LEU A 173 -6.55 0.70 -4.61
CA LEU A 173 -7.70 0.73 -3.69
C LEU A 173 -8.20 2.15 -3.47
N LEU A 174 -7.30 3.11 -3.27
CA LEU A 174 -7.63 4.53 -3.15
C LEU A 174 -8.27 5.07 -4.45
N SER A 175 -7.78 4.64 -5.62
CA SER A 175 -8.40 4.99 -6.91
C SER A 175 -9.80 4.39 -7.07
N ILE A 176 -10.02 3.14 -6.63
CA ILE A 176 -11.34 2.49 -6.61
C ILE A 176 -12.30 3.24 -5.66
N ALA A 177 -11.80 3.72 -4.54
CA ALA A 177 -12.57 4.54 -3.59
C ALA A 177 -12.82 5.98 -4.09
N ASN A 178 -12.32 6.35 -5.26
CA ASN A 178 -12.42 7.69 -5.82
C ASN A 178 -11.78 8.79 -4.93
N VAL A 179 -10.66 8.46 -4.29
CA VAL A 179 -9.85 9.42 -3.53
C VAL A 179 -9.09 10.35 -4.50
N PRO A 180 -8.96 11.66 -4.22
CA PRO A 180 -8.19 12.58 -5.07
C PRO A 180 -6.73 12.13 -5.26
N LEU A 181 -6.19 12.35 -6.46
CA LEU A 181 -4.85 11.86 -6.83
C LEU A 181 -3.74 12.44 -5.95
N ASP A 182 -3.85 13.69 -5.55
CA ASP A 182 -2.91 14.34 -4.63
C ASP A 182 -2.90 13.67 -3.25
N VAL A 183 -4.06 13.21 -2.74
CA VAL A 183 -4.16 12.45 -1.49
C VAL A 183 -3.55 11.05 -1.66
N ILE A 184 -3.79 10.39 -2.79
CA ILE A 184 -3.15 9.09 -3.12
C ILE A 184 -1.63 9.23 -3.13
N MET A 185 -1.12 10.30 -3.74
CA MET A 185 0.31 10.58 -3.79
C MET A 185 0.88 10.84 -2.39
N GLN A 186 0.16 11.60 -1.56
CA GLN A 186 0.56 11.86 -0.17
C GLN A 186 0.59 10.57 0.66
N ASP A 187 -0.42 9.68 0.55
CA ASP A 187 -0.39 8.36 1.23
C ASP A 187 0.84 7.55 0.80
N TYR A 188 1.15 7.51 -0.49
CA TYR A 188 2.32 6.80 -0.98
C TYR A 188 3.61 7.33 -0.33
N LEU A 189 3.78 8.65 -0.28
CA LEU A 189 4.95 9.33 0.30
C LEU A 189 5.05 9.17 1.82
N LEU A 190 3.94 8.90 2.54
CA LEU A 190 3.98 8.57 3.97
C LEU A 190 4.88 7.36 4.27
N SER A 191 5.15 6.48 3.30
CA SER A 191 6.10 5.39 3.51
C SER A 191 7.47 5.88 3.95
N ASN A 192 7.92 7.06 3.53
CA ASN A 192 9.19 7.66 3.97
C ASN A 192 9.16 8.06 5.46
N VAL A 193 7.99 8.51 5.94
CA VAL A 193 7.81 8.86 7.36
C VAL A 193 7.75 7.59 8.21
N TYR A 194 6.99 6.61 7.76
CA TYR A 194 6.84 5.34 8.48
C TYR A 194 8.14 4.55 8.55
N LEU A 195 8.94 4.56 7.49
CA LEU A 195 10.22 3.85 7.37
C LEU A 195 11.44 4.70 7.76
N ALA A 196 11.26 5.88 8.33
CA ALA A 196 12.38 6.83 8.55
C ALA A 196 13.56 6.20 9.32
N LEU A 197 13.29 5.42 10.37
CA LEU A 197 14.33 4.73 11.15
C LEU A 197 15.01 3.62 10.35
N TRP A 198 14.24 2.83 9.62
CA TRP A 198 14.76 1.79 8.74
C TRP A 198 15.61 2.40 7.61
N ILE A 199 15.13 3.45 6.93
CA ILE A 199 15.88 4.16 5.87
C ILE A 199 17.21 4.67 6.44
N LYS A 200 17.18 5.28 7.63
CA LYS A 200 18.40 5.75 8.29
C LYS A 200 19.38 4.60 8.55
N ALA A 201 18.92 3.50 9.12
CA ALA A 201 19.77 2.34 9.42
C ALA A 201 20.39 1.73 8.15
N GLN A 202 19.61 1.59 7.07
CA GLN A 202 20.13 1.11 5.77
C GLN A 202 21.15 2.09 5.18
N THR A 203 20.88 3.39 5.25
CA THR A 203 21.79 4.43 4.77
C THR A 203 23.10 4.42 5.52
N ASP A 204 23.06 4.27 6.87
CA ASP A 204 24.27 4.19 7.70
C ASP A 204 25.07 2.92 7.38
N THR A 205 24.42 1.79 7.12
CA THR A 205 25.07 0.55 6.66
C THR A 205 25.79 0.74 5.32
N LEU A 206 25.12 1.35 4.34
CA LEU A 206 25.73 1.65 3.05
C LEU A 206 26.93 2.60 3.18
N ARG A 207 26.82 3.60 4.04
CA ARG A 207 27.91 4.53 4.33
C ARG A 207 29.11 3.83 4.95
N GLN A 208 28.90 2.88 5.86
CA GLN A 208 29.98 2.07 6.45
C GLN A 208 30.67 1.16 5.43
N GLN A 209 29.91 0.63 4.45
CA GLN A 209 30.43 -0.29 3.44
C GLN A 209 31.15 0.41 2.28
N GLY A 210 30.68 1.57 1.84
CA GLY A 210 31.15 2.22 0.61
C GLY A 210 31.22 3.76 0.68
N GLY A 211 31.17 4.33 1.91
CA GLY A 211 31.22 5.78 2.11
C GLY A 211 29.98 6.54 1.70
N ASP A 212 30.03 7.87 1.76
CA ASP A 212 28.90 8.75 1.41
C ASP A 212 28.46 8.61 -0.05
N ALA A 213 29.41 8.29 -0.94
CA ALA A 213 29.10 8.06 -2.35
C ALA A 213 28.15 6.86 -2.54
N ALA A 214 28.45 5.72 -1.92
CA ALA A 214 27.58 4.55 -1.97
C ALA A 214 26.20 4.82 -1.36
N ALA A 215 26.16 5.49 -0.19
CA ALA A 215 24.92 5.88 0.44
C ALA A 215 24.06 6.78 -0.48
N SER A 216 24.67 7.76 -1.14
CA SER A 216 23.97 8.68 -2.06
C SER A 216 23.44 7.99 -3.32
N VAL A 217 24.21 7.06 -3.89
CA VAL A 217 23.81 6.29 -5.08
C VAL A 217 22.60 5.42 -4.79
N HIS A 218 22.54 4.78 -3.61
CA HIS A 218 21.49 3.82 -3.27
C HIS A 218 20.31 4.45 -2.52
N ALA A 219 20.39 5.69 -2.04
CA ALA A 219 19.31 6.36 -1.33
C ALA A 219 17.94 6.31 -2.06
N PRO A 220 17.86 6.45 -3.41
CA PRO A 220 16.60 6.34 -4.14
C PRO A 220 15.93 4.96 -4.03
N LEU A 221 16.69 3.89 -3.78
CA LEU A 221 16.15 2.53 -3.60
C LEU A 221 15.50 2.35 -2.22
N LEU A 222 15.96 3.10 -1.21
CA LEU A 222 15.50 2.98 0.17
C LEU A 222 14.21 3.76 0.44
N SER A 223 14.00 4.86 -0.24
CA SER A 223 12.84 5.75 -0.10
C SER A 223 11.84 5.56 -1.24
N VAL A 224 10.71 6.27 -1.16
CA VAL A 224 9.79 6.45 -2.29
C VAL A 224 9.84 7.92 -2.74
N GLN A 225 9.60 8.13 -4.04
CA GLN A 225 9.52 9.44 -4.66
C GLN A 225 8.25 9.54 -5.50
N GLU A 226 7.75 10.74 -5.66
CA GLU A 226 6.50 11.01 -6.40
C GLU A 226 6.52 10.44 -7.81
N ASN A 227 7.66 10.60 -8.51
CA ASN A 227 7.85 10.12 -9.87
C ASN A 227 7.78 8.58 -10.00
N TYR A 228 7.99 7.81 -8.93
CA TYR A 228 7.83 6.35 -9.00
C TYR A 228 6.36 5.96 -9.15
N LEU A 229 5.49 6.49 -8.30
CA LEU A 229 4.06 6.22 -8.42
C LEU A 229 3.48 6.84 -9.70
N GLN A 230 3.94 8.07 -10.06
CA GLN A 230 3.54 8.73 -11.29
C GLN A 230 3.90 7.91 -12.54
N ALA A 231 5.09 7.30 -12.58
CA ALA A 231 5.50 6.42 -13.68
C ALA A 231 4.54 5.23 -13.87
N GLY A 232 4.00 4.68 -12.79
CA GLY A 232 2.95 3.66 -12.85
C GLY A 232 1.64 4.21 -13.43
N PHE A 233 1.16 5.36 -12.96
CA PHE A 233 -0.05 5.99 -13.49
C PHE A 233 0.09 6.41 -14.95
N ASP A 234 1.24 6.96 -15.34
CA ASP A 234 1.52 7.28 -16.74
C ASP A 234 1.50 6.03 -17.63
N GLN A 235 2.03 4.93 -17.12
CA GLN A 235 1.98 3.65 -17.82
C GLN A 235 0.54 3.12 -17.94
N VAL A 236 -0.31 3.27 -16.91
CA VAL A 236 -1.74 2.95 -17.00
C VAL A 236 -2.39 3.76 -18.12
N LYS A 237 -2.14 5.08 -18.14
CA LYS A 237 -2.65 5.97 -19.19
C LYS A 237 -2.18 5.56 -20.58
N ALA A 238 -0.89 5.25 -20.74
CA ALA A 238 -0.30 4.85 -22.02
C ALA A 238 -0.83 3.51 -22.53
N SER A 239 -1.02 2.52 -21.64
CA SER A 239 -1.38 1.14 -22.04
C SER A 239 -2.89 0.90 -22.09
N TYR A 240 -3.68 1.59 -21.26
CA TYR A 240 -5.11 1.31 -21.06
C TYR A 240 -6.00 2.56 -21.17
N GLY A 241 -5.43 3.75 -21.28
CA GLY A 241 -6.14 5.01 -21.36
C GLY A 241 -6.70 5.50 -20.02
N THR A 242 -7.32 4.61 -19.23
CA THR A 242 -7.94 4.94 -17.93
C THR A 242 -7.63 3.92 -16.87
N MET A 243 -7.74 4.30 -15.60
CA MET A 243 -7.66 3.38 -14.46
C MET A 243 -8.76 2.31 -14.52
N ALA A 244 -9.99 2.66 -14.90
CA ALA A 244 -11.08 1.70 -15.04
C ALA A 244 -10.77 0.62 -16.10
N SER A 245 -10.20 1.02 -17.25
CA SER A 245 -9.77 0.06 -18.28
C SER A 245 -8.59 -0.81 -17.81
N TYR A 246 -7.65 -0.25 -17.03
CA TYR A 246 -6.57 -1.05 -16.44
C TYR A 246 -7.11 -2.09 -15.45
N LEU A 247 -8.02 -1.71 -14.55
CA LEU A 247 -8.64 -2.63 -13.61
C LEU A 247 -9.37 -3.79 -14.33
N THR A 248 -10.15 -3.49 -15.37
CA THR A 248 -10.96 -4.51 -16.07
C THR A 248 -10.17 -5.29 -17.11
N GLN A 249 -9.40 -4.64 -18.00
CA GLN A 249 -8.69 -5.27 -19.11
C GLN A 249 -7.27 -5.68 -18.73
N GLY A 250 -6.57 -4.85 -17.92
CA GLY A 250 -5.21 -5.11 -17.49
C GLY A 250 -5.13 -6.14 -16.37
N LEU A 251 -5.91 -5.96 -15.31
CA LEU A 251 -5.95 -6.84 -14.15
C LEU A 251 -7.02 -7.94 -14.25
N GLY A 252 -7.94 -7.86 -15.22
CA GLY A 252 -8.97 -8.86 -15.46
C GLY A 252 -10.04 -8.94 -14.37
N ILE A 253 -10.19 -7.91 -13.51
CA ILE A 253 -11.22 -7.94 -12.48
C ILE A 253 -12.58 -7.48 -13.03
N SER A 254 -13.66 -8.09 -12.54
CA SER A 254 -15.00 -7.75 -12.98
C SER A 254 -15.47 -6.40 -12.43
N GLN A 255 -16.45 -5.77 -13.11
CA GLN A 255 -17.10 -4.57 -12.57
C GLN A 255 -17.78 -4.86 -11.22
N ALA A 256 -18.32 -6.07 -11.04
CA ALA A 256 -18.91 -6.49 -9.76
C ALA A 256 -17.86 -6.48 -8.63
N THR A 257 -16.65 -7.00 -8.90
CA THR A 257 -15.52 -6.95 -7.95
C THR A 257 -15.14 -5.51 -7.60
N ILE A 258 -15.06 -4.61 -8.60
CA ILE A 258 -14.77 -3.18 -8.37
C ILE A 258 -15.85 -2.55 -7.49
N ASN A 259 -17.13 -2.83 -7.78
CA ASN A 259 -18.26 -2.29 -7.00
C ASN A 259 -18.24 -2.82 -5.56
N THR A 260 -17.89 -4.09 -5.35
CA THR A 260 -17.75 -4.68 -4.01
C THR A 260 -16.62 -4.00 -3.24
N LEU A 261 -15.43 -3.82 -3.85
CA LEU A 261 -14.32 -3.10 -3.23
C LEU A 261 -14.71 -1.67 -2.86
N HIS A 262 -15.34 -0.94 -3.79
CA HIS A 262 -15.81 0.41 -3.53
C HIS A 262 -16.78 0.46 -2.33
N SER A 263 -17.77 -0.46 -2.28
CA SER A 263 -18.72 -0.53 -1.17
C SER A 263 -18.08 -0.90 0.17
N ARG A 264 -17.00 -1.64 0.15
CA ARG A 264 -16.20 -1.93 1.36
C ARG A 264 -15.39 -0.73 1.82
N LEU A 265 -14.88 0.07 0.88
CA LEU A 265 -13.94 1.16 1.11
C LEU A 265 -14.61 2.49 1.48
N VAL A 266 -15.88 2.71 1.13
CA VAL A 266 -16.52 4.04 1.19
C VAL A 266 -17.79 4.00 2.05
N VAL A 267 -18.00 5.07 2.83
CA VAL A 267 -19.18 5.31 3.68
C VAL A 267 -19.85 6.63 3.31
#